data_999d0a09b6df2adfcabf48dac65c3f2c
#
_entry.id   999d0a09b6df2adfcabf48dac65c3f2c
#
_cell.length_a   1.000
_cell.length_b   1.000
_cell.length_c   1.000
_cell.angle_alpha   90.00
_cell.angle_beta   90.00
_cell.angle_gamma   90.00
#
_symmetry.space_group_name_H-M   'P 1'
#
loop_
_entity.id
_entity.type
_entity.pdbx_description
1 polymer ?
#
loop_
_entity_poly.entity_id
_entity_poly.type
_entity_poly.pdbx_seq_one_letter_code
_entity_poly.pdbx_strand_id
1 'polypeptide(L)'
;MKRKRFLAVACAAAMIASMTTGLAVNVSAADEKSDFAGEELSILVSAGWMDNRYDETIKRFEDTYDVTVDLQTIPADQYSDLLQSKLATDSCADIFWIQSNPFAIESTIVDPEKYCIDFTGASWENVMPETRKESCVYNDKLYGLQIWNASPEYVMVYNKTLFEENGWEVPTTYDELKELCGKIQDAGITPWFMPGADGWQHQLAFFQIGGVYEEATPGLYDELNENKATFADNEKMLEVLNEFKELSDAGYFGEDWIGTDSTNMSNEFGDRNCAMALANSSFIKQIQEDTGTSDEFGMFLEPLGDNTWYPSSNSGPTMFGYKGTEHEDLVKEFFNFVTTTESLQEILDNSPAYTNLDVNDDKLEQHWLPEEQEFLK
;
A
#
# COMPACT_ATOMS: atom_id res chain seq x y z
N MET A 1 -8.21 29.21 -67.42
CA MET A 1 -8.03 30.68 -67.73
C MET A 1 -8.10 31.47 -66.45
N LYS A 2 -6.97 32.08 -66.07
CA LYS A 2 -6.81 33.48 -65.54
C LYS A 2 -7.61 33.81 -64.26
N ARG A 3 -7.12 34.33 -63.21
CA ARG A 3 -5.89 35.03 -62.70
C ARG A 3 -6.23 35.54 -61.30
N LYS A 4 -5.40 35.28 -60.25
CA LYS A 4 -4.45 36.27 -59.63
C LYS A 4 -5.12 37.60 -59.19
N ARG A 5 -5.00 38.03 -57.93
CA ARG A 5 -3.85 38.61 -57.17
C ARG A 5 -4.35 39.21 -55.85
N PHE A 6 -3.72 39.03 -54.74
CA PHE A 6 -2.65 39.82 -54.09
C PHE A 6 -3.05 41.19 -53.56
N LEU A 7 -2.81 41.49 -52.34
CA LEU A 7 -1.91 42.32 -51.49
C LEU A 7 -2.70 42.86 -50.31
N ALA A 8 -2.34 42.72 -49.06
CA ALA A 8 -1.18 43.10 -48.24
C ALA A 8 -1.16 44.57 -47.79
N VAL A 9 -0.91 44.73 -46.44
CA VAL A 9 -0.22 45.85 -45.77
C VAL A 9 -1.11 47.07 -45.43
N ALA A 10 -1.12 47.70 -44.26
CA ALA A 10 -0.14 47.92 -43.19
C ALA A 10 -0.79 48.62 -41.97
N CYS A 11 -0.05 48.60 -40.92
CA CYS A 11 -0.12 49.30 -39.63
C CYS A 11 -0.54 50.76 -39.63
N ALA A 12 -1.24 51.18 -38.57
CA ALA A 12 -0.87 52.42 -37.87
C ALA A 12 -1.51 52.48 -36.49
N ALA A 13 -0.69 52.72 -35.49
CA ALA A 13 -1.04 52.97 -34.09
C ALA A 13 -1.63 54.39 -33.93
N ALA A 14 -2.60 54.49 -33.02
CA ALA A 14 -2.84 55.74 -32.31
C ALA A 14 -3.48 55.45 -30.94
N MET A 15 -2.76 55.77 -29.87
CA MET A 15 -3.29 55.87 -28.51
C MET A 15 -4.24 57.07 -28.43
N ILE A 16 -5.36 56.91 -27.70
CA ILE A 16 -5.96 57.96 -26.86
C ILE A 16 -6.71 57.25 -25.72
N ALA A 17 -6.37 57.64 -24.52
CA ALA A 17 -7.01 57.23 -23.27
C ALA A 17 -8.35 57.96 -23.08
N SER A 18 -9.34 57.27 -22.47
CA SER A 18 -10.03 57.71 -21.26
C SER A 18 -11.36 56.96 -20.98
N MET A 19 -11.44 56.51 -19.76
CA MET A 19 -12.59 56.44 -18.84
C MET A 19 -13.71 55.39 -19.04
N THR A 20 -13.65 54.43 -18.13
CA THR A 20 -14.74 53.87 -17.28
C THR A 20 -16.08 53.50 -17.90
N THR A 21 -16.30 52.24 -18.05
CA THR A 21 -17.47 51.53 -17.55
C THR A 21 -17.13 50.05 -17.43
N GLY A 22 -17.32 49.47 -16.24
CA GLY A 22 -17.06 48.04 -16.00
C GLY A 22 -18.01 47.19 -16.82
N LEU A 23 -17.47 46.57 -17.83
CA LEU A 23 -17.98 45.33 -18.40
C LEU A 23 -17.00 44.28 -17.99
N ALA A 24 -17.43 43.40 -17.05
CA ALA A 24 -16.76 42.16 -16.82
C ALA A 24 -16.76 41.39 -18.15
N VAL A 25 -15.63 41.43 -18.84
CA VAL A 25 -15.37 40.45 -19.90
C VAL A 25 -15.17 39.15 -19.17
N ASN A 26 -16.22 38.34 -19.13
CA ASN A 26 -16.02 36.91 -18.97
C ASN A 26 -15.14 36.47 -20.15
N VAL A 27 -13.85 36.38 -19.91
CA VAL A 27 -12.99 35.57 -20.72
C VAL A 27 -13.44 34.14 -20.37
N SER A 28 -14.35 33.61 -21.17
CA SER A 28 -14.50 32.17 -21.27
C SER A 28 -13.11 31.66 -21.64
N ALA A 29 -12.43 30.99 -20.71
CA ALA A 29 -11.33 30.14 -21.07
C ALA A 29 -11.90 29.26 -22.20
N ALA A 30 -11.40 29.38 -23.40
CA ALA A 30 -11.61 28.38 -24.43
C ALA A 30 -11.05 27.10 -23.80
N ASP A 31 -11.88 26.07 -23.71
CA ASP A 31 -11.45 24.73 -23.39
C ASP A 31 -10.37 24.35 -24.40
N GLU A 32 -9.10 24.61 -24.09
CA GLU A 32 -8.00 23.93 -24.79
C GLU A 32 -8.18 22.45 -24.48
N LYS A 33 -8.59 21.68 -25.49
CA LYS A 33 -8.65 20.23 -25.36
C LYS A 33 -7.28 19.75 -24.92
N SER A 34 -7.27 18.87 -23.94
CA SER A 34 -6.07 18.13 -23.55
C SER A 34 -5.45 17.45 -24.79
N ASP A 35 -4.13 17.39 -24.84
CA ASP A 35 -3.40 16.65 -25.88
C ASP A 35 -3.76 15.15 -25.89
N PHE A 36 -4.31 14.63 -24.76
CA PHE A 36 -4.72 13.25 -24.56
C PHE A 36 -6.21 12.98 -24.81
N ALA A 37 -6.98 14.00 -25.23
CA ALA A 37 -8.44 13.91 -25.29
C ALA A 37 -8.94 12.75 -26.18
N GLY A 38 -9.68 11.85 -25.55
CA GLY A 38 -10.25 10.64 -26.20
C GLY A 38 -9.34 9.42 -26.16
N GLU A 39 -8.18 9.49 -25.48
CA GLU A 39 -7.32 8.33 -25.23
C GLU A 39 -7.87 7.47 -24.07
N GLU A 40 -7.47 6.19 -24.06
CA GLU A 40 -7.76 5.23 -23.00
C GLU A 40 -6.46 4.83 -22.31
N LEU A 41 -6.44 4.88 -20.98
CA LEU A 41 -5.33 4.41 -20.14
C LEU A 41 -5.74 3.11 -19.45
N SER A 42 -5.07 2.02 -19.76
CA SER A 42 -5.35 0.72 -19.15
C SER A 42 -4.46 0.46 -17.95
N ILE A 43 -5.06 -0.02 -16.84
CA ILE A 43 -4.35 -0.35 -15.59
C ILE A 43 -4.66 -1.78 -15.19
N LEU A 44 -3.65 -2.62 -15.01
CA LEU A 44 -3.75 -3.98 -14.51
C LEU A 44 -3.27 -4.06 -13.06
N VAL A 45 -4.15 -4.49 -12.16
CA VAL A 45 -3.86 -4.49 -10.72
C VAL A 45 -4.42 -5.72 -10.01
N SER A 46 -3.75 -6.17 -8.95
CA SER A 46 -4.29 -7.18 -8.04
C SER A 46 -5.38 -6.59 -7.16
N ALA A 47 -6.39 -7.38 -6.85
CA ALA A 47 -7.44 -7.00 -5.91
C ALA A 47 -6.84 -6.54 -4.57
N GLY A 48 -7.32 -5.41 -4.03
CA GLY A 48 -6.88 -4.80 -2.78
C GLY A 48 -5.68 -3.86 -2.89
N TRP A 49 -5.02 -3.72 -4.06
CA TRP A 49 -3.90 -2.81 -4.22
C TRP A 49 -4.32 -1.41 -4.70
N MET A 50 -5.24 -1.34 -5.65
CA MET A 50 -5.86 -0.11 -6.13
C MET A 50 -7.37 -0.28 -5.99
N ASP A 51 -7.89 0.05 -4.84
CA ASP A 51 -9.31 -0.05 -4.50
C ASP A 51 -10.01 1.32 -4.65
N ASN A 52 -11.20 1.45 -4.08
CA ASN A 52 -12.01 2.66 -4.14
C ASN A 52 -11.33 3.94 -3.62
N ARG A 53 -10.19 3.84 -2.93
CA ARG A 53 -9.39 5.01 -2.52
C ARG A 53 -8.89 5.85 -3.68
N TYR A 54 -8.75 5.24 -4.86
CA TYR A 54 -8.33 5.93 -6.08
C TYR A 54 -9.47 6.44 -6.96
N ASP A 55 -10.74 6.10 -6.66
CA ASP A 55 -11.88 6.40 -7.54
C ASP A 55 -12.02 7.89 -7.82
N GLU A 56 -11.89 8.74 -6.80
CA GLU A 56 -12.01 10.19 -6.93
C GLU A 56 -10.84 10.78 -7.72
N THR A 57 -9.64 10.33 -7.45
CA THR A 57 -8.42 10.73 -8.18
C THR A 57 -8.48 10.29 -9.65
N ILE A 58 -8.92 9.04 -9.93
CA ILE A 58 -9.10 8.57 -11.30
C ILE A 58 -10.13 9.43 -12.03
N LYS A 59 -11.30 9.63 -11.41
CA LYS A 59 -12.35 10.45 -12.00
C LYS A 59 -11.88 11.86 -12.30
N ARG A 60 -11.13 12.49 -11.41
CA ARG A 60 -10.58 13.82 -11.62
C ARG A 60 -9.53 13.83 -12.73
N PHE A 61 -8.74 12.77 -12.88
CA PHE A 61 -7.81 12.59 -14.01
C PHE A 61 -8.57 12.50 -15.34
N GLU A 62 -9.60 11.66 -15.42
CA GLU A 62 -10.46 11.53 -16.60
C GLU A 62 -11.11 12.86 -17.00
N ASP A 63 -11.71 13.56 -16.02
CA ASP A 63 -12.35 14.87 -16.24
C ASP A 63 -11.34 15.96 -16.66
N THR A 64 -10.10 15.89 -16.16
CA THR A 64 -9.05 16.89 -16.46
C THR A 64 -8.49 16.72 -17.87
N TYR A 65 -8.29 15.48 -18.31
CA TYR A 65 -7.60 15.19 -19.57
C TYR A 65 -8.54 14.74 -20.69
N ASP A 66 -9.85 14.60 -20.44
CA ASP A 66 -10.86 14.04 -21.39
C ASP A 66 -10.45 12.64 -21.88
N VAL A 67 -10.01 11.77 -20.94
CA VAL A 67 -9.56 10.40 -21.17
C VAL A 67 -10.48 9.40 -20.46
N THR A 68 -10.30 8.11 -20.74
CA THR A 68 -10.96 7.01 -20.01
C THR A 68 -9.91 6.14 -19.36
N VAL A 69 -10.13 5.71 -18.09
CA VAL A 69 -9.26 4.76 -17.39
C VAL A 69 -9.93 3.39 -17.35
N ASP A 70 -9.34 2.39 -18.00
CA ASP A 70 -9.76 0.98 -17.95
C ASP A 70 -9.03 0.26 -16.81
N LEU A 71 -9.65 0.18 -15.62
CA LEU A 71 -9.10 -0.48 -14.44
C LEU A 71 -9.45 -1.97 -14.43
N GLN A 72 -8.46 -2.83 -14.67
CA GLN A 72 -8.56 -4.28 -14.71
C GLN A 72 -8.10 -4.88 -13.37
N THR A 73 -9.02 -5.14 -12.45
CA THR A 73 -8.75 -5.76 -11.16
C THR A 73 -8.84 -7.28 -11.26
N ILE A 74 -7.77 -7.96 -10.87
CA ILE A 74 -7.63 -9.42 -10.96
C ILE A 74 -7.55 -10.02 -9.56
N PRO A 75 -8.20 -11.17 -9.29
CA PRO A 75 -8.04 -11.90 -8.03
C PRO A 75 -6.56 -12.17 -7.71
N ALA A 76 -6.17 -12.00 -6.44
CA ALA A 76 -4.77 -12.01 -6.01
C ALA A 76 -4.04 -13.34 -6.34
N ASP A 77 -4.75 -14.46 -6.26
CA ASP A 77 -4.26 -15.81 -6.58
C ASP A 77 -3.96 -16.04 -8.07
N GLN A 78 -4.50 -15.20 -8.96
CA GLN A 78 -4.36 -15.33 -10.42
C GLN A 78 -3.46 -14.23 -11.01
N TYR A 79 -3.23 -13.17 -10.24
CA TYR A 79 -2.63 -11.94 -10.75
C TYR A 79 -1.20 -12.14 -11.26
N SER A 80 -0.34 -12.80 -10.47
CA SER A 80 1.08 -12.94 -10.80
C SER A 80 1.31 -13.72 -12.11
N ASP A 81 0.60 -14.84 -12.27
CA ASP A 81 0.71 -15.68 -13.48
C ASP A 81 0.19 -14.94 -14.72
N LEU A 82 -0.92 -14.20 -14.56
CA LEU A 82 -1.47 -13.39 -15.64
C LEU A 82 -0.51 -12.28 -16.04
N LEU A 83 0.06 -11.54 -15.08
CA LEU A 83 1.01 -10.47 -15.36
C LEU A 83 2.22 -10.99 -16.14
N GLN A 84 2.85 -12.08 -15.65
CA GLN A 84 4.00 -12.69 -16.33
C GLN A 84 3.66 -13.12 -17.75
N SER A 85 2.48 -13.71 -17.96
CA SER A 85 2.01 -14.10 -19.30
C SER A 85 1.83 -12.88 -20.22
N LYS A 86 1.24 -11.79 -19.71
CA LYS A 86 1.03 -10.56 -20.48
C LYS A 86 2.34 -9.88 -20.84
N LEU A 87 3.30 -9.81 -19.92
CA LEU A 87 4.64 -9.27 -20.19
C LEU A 87 5.38 -10.12 -21.24
N ALA A 88 5.33 -11.44 -21.10
CA ALA A 88 6.00 -12.35 -22.04
C ALA A 88 5.43 -12.31 -23.47
N THR A 89 4.16 -11.92 -23.63
CA THR A 89 3.47 -11.82 -24.94
C THR A 89 3.35 -10.39 -25.46
N ASP A 90 4.04 -9.43 -24.83
CA ASP A 90 4.01 -8.00 -25.17
C ASP A 90 2.56 -7.45 -25.28
N SER A 91 1.68 -7.86 -24.33
CA SER A 91 0.26 -7.50 -24.28
C SER A 91 -0.17 -6.97 -22.89
N CYS A 92 0.75 -6.37 -22.14
CA CYS A 92 0.46 -5.81 -20.84
C CYS A 92 -0.38 -4.52 -20.98
N ALA A 93 -1.13 -4.18 -19.92
CA ALA A 93 -1.76 -2.88 -19.78
C ALA A 93 -0.70 -1.77 -19.71
N ASP A 94 -1.09 -0.51 -19.96
CA ASP A 94 -0.20 0.65 -19.95
C ASP A 94 0.46 0.84 -18.59
N ILE A 95 -0.28 0.56 -17.50
CA ILE A 95 0.21 0.53 -16.14
C ILE A 95 -0.07 -0.84 -15.54
N PHE A 96 0.89 -1.39 -14.82
CA PHE A 96 0.72 -2.62 -14.03
C PHE A 96 1.35 -2.47 -12.65
N TRP A 97 0.98 -3.35 -11.73
CA TRP A 97 1.46 -3.32 -10.36
C TRP A 97 2.19 -4.62 -10.01
N ILE A 98 3.14 -4.54 -9.07
CA ILE A 98 3.70 -5.71 -8.40
C ILE A 98 3.83 -5.43 -6.90
N GLN A 99 3.89 -6.47 -6.09
CA GLN A 99 4.39 -6.37 -4.73
C GLN A 99 5.90 -6.21 -4.81
N SER A 100 6.40 -4.98 -4.69
CA SER A 100 7.80 -4.67 -4.92
C SER A 100 8.58 -4.57 -3.61
N ASN A 101 9.82 -5.00 -3.70
CA ASN A 101 10.92 -4.76 -2.75
C ASN A 101 12.23 -4.79 -3.55
N PRO A 102 13.39 -4.49 -2.96
CA PRO A 102 14.67 -4.44 -3.71
C PRO A 102 15.01 -5.69 -4.54
N PHE A 103 14.44 -6.84 -4.20
CA PHE A 103 14.68 -8.12 -4.90
C PHE A 103 13.54 -8.52 -5.84
N ALA A 104 12.32 -8.03 -5.60
CA ALA A 104 11.12 -8.47 -6.32
C ALA A 104 11.03 -7.94 -7.75
N ILE A 105 11.62 -6.78 -8.04
CA ILE A 105 11.57 -6.20 -9.39
C ILE A 105 12.13 -7.18 -10.40
N GLU A 106 13.36 -7.67 -10.21
CA GLU A 106 14.00 -8.61 -11.14
C GLU A 106 13.29 -9.96 -11.16
N SER A 107 12.90 -10.49 -10.01
CA SER A 107 12.27 -11.82 -9.93
C SER A 107 10.86 -11.85 -10.52
N THR A 108 10.11 -10.75 -10.43
CA THR A 108 8.72 -10.68 -10.90
C THR A 108 8.62 -10.20 -12.35
N ILE A 109 9.38 -9.16 -12.71
CA ILE A 109 9.32 -8.55 -14.05
C ILE A 109 10.30 -9.23 -15.03
N VAL A 110 11.31 -9.93 -14.52
CA VAL A 110 12.39 -10.66 -15.23
C VAL A 110 13.36 -9.74 -15.99
N ASP A 111 12.87 -8.78 -16.73
CA ASP A 111 13.68 -7.79 -17.48
C ASP A 111 13.05 -6.39 -17.36
N PRO A 112 13.29 -5.69 -16.25
CA PRO A 112 12.74 -4.36 -16.03
C PRO A 112 13.14 -3.34 -17.09
N GLU A 113 14.36 -3.43 -17.63
CA GLU A 113 14.84 -2.52 -18.68
C GLU A 113 14.08 -2.69 -20.01
N LYS A 114 13.58 -3.90 -20.24
CA LYS A 114 12.78 -4.22 -21.42
C LYS A 114 11.31 -3.80 -21.25
N TYR A 115 10.74 -4.08 -20.07
CA TYR A 115 9.29 -4.01 -19.89
C TYR A 115 8.81 -2.74 -19.19
N CYS A 116 9.68 -1.98 -18.50
CA CYS A 116 9.27 -0.82 -17.74
C CYS A 116 9.75 0.49 -18.36
N ILE A 117 8.93 1.52 -18.22
CA ILE A 117 9.29 2.90 -18.51
C ILE A 117 10.32 3.36 -17.47
N ASP A 118 11.40 4.00 -17.91
CA ASP A 118 12.41 4.61 -17.04
C ASP A 118 11.91 5.99 -16.58
N PHE A 119 11.67 6.14 -15.29
CA PHE A 119 11.20 7.38 -14.64
C PHE A 119 12.34 8.16 -13.94
N THR A 120 13.59 7.79 -14.16
CA THR A 120 14.72 8.47 -13.53
C THR A 120 14.71 9.98 -13.83
N GLY A 121 14.69 10.80 -12.78
CA GLY A 121 14.60 12.25 -12.90
C GLY A 121 13.17 12.79 -13.09
N ALA A 122 12.14 11.96 -12.91
CA ALA A 122 10.76 12.42 -12.90
C ALA A 122 10.52 13.47 -11.81
N SER A 123 9.61 14.42 -12.06
CA SER A 123 9.30 15.52 -11.14
C SER A 123 8.82 15.06 -9.76
N TRP A 124 8.19 13.89 -9.71
CA TRP A 124 7.63 13.27 -8.50
C TRP A 124 8.61 12.32 -7.78
N GLU A 125 9.80 12.09 -8.30
CA GLU A 125 10.77 11.14 -7.70
C GLU A 125 11.01 11.40 -6.20
N ASN A 126 11.02 12.66 -5.78
CA ASN A 126 11.26 13.04 -4.39
C ASN A 126 10.03 12.95 -3.48
N VAL A 127 8.85 12.59 -4.02
CA VAL A 127 7.65 12.31 -3.20
C VAL A 127 7.85 11.04 -2.38
N MET A 128 8.56 10.06 -2.93
CA MET A 128 8.90 8.85 -2.18
C MET A 128 10.08 9.08 -1.24
N PRO A 129 10.01 8.60 0.03
CA PRO A 129 11.18 8.45 0.88
C PRO A 129 12.21 7.52 0.25
N GLU A 130 13.49 7.65 0.63
CA GLU A 130 14.56 6.83 0.06
C GLU A 130 14.31 5.32 0.25
N THR A 131 13.80 4.93 1.41
CA THR A 131 13.42 3.54 1.72
C THR A 131 12.39 2.96 0.75
N ARG A 132 11.45 3.78 0.26
CA ARG A 132 10.46 3.36 -0.73
C ARG A 132 11.05 3.34 -2.15
N LYS A 133 11.95 4.29 -2.46
CA LYS A 133 12.65 4.31 -3.74
C LYS A 133 13.48 3.05 -3.99
N GLU A 134 14.14 2.52 -2.96
CA GLU A 134 14.91 1.27 -3.06
C GLU A 134 14.09 0.12 -3.65
N SER A 135 12.79 0.09 -3.35
CA SER A 135 11.84 -0.90 -3.88
C SER A 135 11.39 -0.62 -5.33
N CYS A 136 11.80 0.50 -5.90
CA CYS A 136 11.40 0.97 -7.23
C CYS A 136 12.59 1.08 -8.20
N VAL A 137 13.81 0.84 -7.71
CA VAL A 137 15.05 1.01 -8.48
C VAL A 137 15.61 -0.34 -8.92
N TYR A 138 16.10 -0.39 -10.16
CA TYR A 138 16.87 -1.50 -10.73
C TYR A 138 17.98 -0.96 -11.61
N ASN A 139 19.23 -1.42 -11.42
CA ASN A 139 20.40 -0.93 -12.15
C ASN A 139 20.53 0.60 -12.14
N ASP A 140 20.41 1.22 -10.97
CA ASP A 140 20.48 2.67 -10.76
C ASP A 140 19.43 3.51 -11.51
N LYS A 141 18.33 2.89 -11.96
CA LYS A 141 17.22 3.54 -12.64
C LYS A 141 15.91 3.35 -11.87
N LEU A 142 15.10 4.39 -11.86
CA LEU A 142 13.78 4.39 -11.26
C LEU A 142 12.74 3.88 -12.25
N TYR A 143 12.03 2.81 -11.90
CA TYR A 143 11.00 2.20 -12.76
C TYR A 143 9.58 2.24 -12.17
N GLY A 144 9.44 2.46 -10.87
CA GLY A 144 8.15 2.37 -10.22
C GLY A 144 7.83 3.53 -9.29
N LEU A 145 6.57 3.62 -8.89
CA LEU A 145 6.05 4.54 -7.89
C LEU A 145 5.33 3.74 -6.81
N GLN A 146 5.79 3.87 -5.57
CA GLN A 146 5.15 3.25 -4.41
C GLN A 146 4.53 4.33 -3.52
N ILE A 147 3.20 4.35 -3.44
CA ILE A 147 2.42 5.15 -2.50
C ILE A 147 1.80 4.17 -1.51
N TRP A 148 2.28 4.16 -0.28
CA TRP A 148 1.86 3.21 0.74
C TRP A 148 1.76 3.88 2.11
N ASN A 149 1.11 3.22 3.06
CA ASN A 149 1.00 3.74 4.43
C ASN A 149 2.35 3.74 5.14
N ALA A 150 2.53 4.70 6.07
CA ALA A 150 3.68 4.77 6.97
C ALA A 150 3.41 4.11 8.33
N SER A 151 2.18 3.65 8.55
CA SER A 151 1.77 3.01 9.82
C SER A 151 2.58 1.76 10.09
N PRO A 152 2.77 1.38 11.35
CA PRO A 152 3.29 0.08 11.68
C PRO A 152 2.49 -1.00 10.98
N GLU A 153 3.13 -1.71 10.05
CA GLU A 153 2.50 -2.82 9.35
C GLU A 153 2.53 -4.04 10.25
N TYR A 154 1.34 -4.62 10.49
CA TYR A 154 1.18 -5.88 11.21
C TYR A 154 1.84 -5.90 12.60
N VAL A 155 1.15 -5.28 13.52
CA VAL A 155 1.38 -5.32 14.96
C VAL A 155 0.26 -6.13 15.62
N MET A 156 0.46 -6.55 16.85
CA MET A 156 -0.61 -7.14 17.64
C MET A 156 -1.60 -6.05 18.04
N VAL A 157 -2.75 -6.01 17.39
CA VAL A 157 -3.90 -5.20 17.83
C VAL A 157 -4.68 -5.99 18.85
N TYR A 158 -5.07 -5.35 19.96
CA TYR A 158 -5.83 -6.00 21.04
C TYR A 158 -6.99 -5.13 21.52
N ASN A 159 -8.02 -5.77 22.07
CA ASN A 159 -9.13 -5.07 22.70
C ASN A 159 -8.72 -4.66 24.14
N LYS A 160 -8.34 -3.38 24.29
CA LYS A 160 -7.85 -2.80 25.54
C LYS A 160 -8.92 -2.84 26.63
N THR A 161 -10.18 -2.59 26.27
CA THR A 161 -11.31 -2.67 27.22
C THR A 161 -11.45 -4.06 27.81
N LEU A 162 -11.35 -5.12 27.01
CA LEU A 162 -11.35 -6.51 27.50
C LEU A 162 -10.18 -6.78 28.44
N PHE A 163 -9.00 -6.29 28.13
CA PHE A 163 -7.81 -6.48 28.96
C PHE A 163 -8.00 -5.80 30.32
N GLU A 164 -8.49 -4.57 30.35
CA GLU A 164 -8.75 -3.82 31.61
C GLU A 164 -9.83 -4.50 32.46
N GLU A 165 -10.95 -4.94 31.85
CA GLU A 165 -12.05 -5.59 32.54
C GLU A 165 -11.63 -6.92 33.22
N ASN A 166 -10.68 -7.64 32.62
CA ASN A 166 -10.21 -8.94 33.10
C ASN A 166 -8.88 -8.87 33.85
N GLY A 167 -8.25 -7.71 33.92
CA GLY A 167 -6.95 -7.53 34.56
C GLY A 167 -5.82 -8.25 33.81
N TRP A 168 -5.92 -8.35 32.47
CA TRP A 168 -4.87 -8.89 31.62
C TRP A 168 -3.82 -7.81 31.33
N GLU A 169 -2.58 -8.24 31.25
CA GLU A 169 -1.44 -7.36 30.93
C GLU A 169 -0.93 -7.68 29.53
N VAL A 170 -0.42 -6.64 28.84
CA VAL A 170 0.21 -6.78 27.52
C VAL A 170 1.51 -7.58 27.66
N PRO A 171 1.67 -8.69 26.91
CA PRO A 171 2.84 -9.53 27.00
C PRO A 171 4.04 -8.89 26.27
N THR A 172 5.24 -9.12 26.80
CA THR A 172 6.52 -8.68 26.23
C THR A 172 7.43 -9.83 25.83
N THR A 173 7.08 -11.05 26.23
CA THR A 173 7.80 -12.29 25.91
C THR A 173 6.84 -13.37 25.41
N TYR A 174 7.39 -14.40 24.75
CA TYR A 174 6.59 -15.54 24.31
C TYR A 174 5.91 -16.28 25.48
N ASP A 175 6.61 -16.47 26.60
CA ASP A 175 6.04 -17.15 27.77
C ASP A 175 4.85 -16.37 28.36
N GLU A 176 4.96 -15.03 28.42
CA GLU A 176 3.86 -14.16 28.86
C GLU A 176 2.67 -14.22 27.89
N LEU A 177 2.92 -14.23 26.56
CA LEU A 177 1.88 -14.39 25.55
C LEU A 177 1.13 -15.71 25.73
N LYS A 178 1.85 -16.80 25.92
CA LYS A 178 1.27 -18.14 26.09
C LYS A 178 0.41 -18.21 27.35
N GLU A 179 0.89 -17.63 28.46
CA GLU A 179 0.12 -17.56 29.71
C GLU A 179 -1.15 -16.71 29.54
N LEU A 180 -1.03 -15.56 28.86
CA LEU A 180 -2.15 -14.69 28.54
C LEU A 180 -3.18 -15.39 27.66
N CYS A 181 -2.76 -16.07 26.61
CA CYS A 181 -3.65 -16.86 25.75
C CYS A 181 -4.46 -17.89 26.52
N GLY A 182 -3.83 -18.56 27.48
CA GLY A 182 -4.54 -19.49 28.37
C GLY A 182 -5.63 -18.81 29.21
N LYS A 183 -5.35 -17.64 29.79
CA LYS A 183 -6.32 -16.85 30.57
C LYS A 183 -7.51 -16.39 29.70
N ILE A 184 -7.23 -15.94 28.49
CA ILE A 184 -8.27 -15.50 27.54
C ILE A 184 -9.14 -16.68 27.13
N GLN A 185 -8.55 -17.81 26.78
CA GLN A 185 -9.27 -19.05 26.44
C GLN A 185 -10.15 -19.54 27.60
N ASP A 186 -9.66 -19.51 28.85
CA ASP A 186 -10.43 -19.86 30.06
C ASP A 186 -11.64 -18.92 30.26
N ALA A 187 -11.57 -17.69 29.78
CA ALA A 187 -12.72 -16.76 29.74
C ALA A 187 -13.71 -17.04 28.60
N GLY A 188 -13.44 -18.02 27.75
CA GLY A 188 -14.30 -18.41 26.61
C GLY A 188 -14.15 -17.52 25.38
N ILE A 189 -13.04 -16.80 25.27
CA ILE A 189 -12.74 -15.87 24.18
C ILE A 189 -11.58 -16.46 23.35
N THR A 190 -11.59 -16.29 22.04
CA THR A 190 -10.47 -16.67 21.18
C THR A 190 -9.28 -15.74 21.46
N PRO A 191 -8.13 -16.25 21.91
CA PRO A 191 -6.99 -15.40 22.25
C PRO A 191 -6.47 -14.59 21.06
N TRP A 192 -6.16 -15.25 19.96
CA TRP A 192 -5.59 -14.65 18.77
C TRP A 192 -6.42 -15.04 17.55
N PHE A 193 -7.07 -14.07 16.91
CA PHE A 193 -7.74 -14.31 15.63
C PHE A 193 -6.69 -14.51 14.53
N MET A 194 -6.67 -15.72 13.95
CA MET A 194 -5.77 -16.07 12.86
C MET A 194 -6.58 -16.44 11.62
N PRO A 195 -6.57 -15.63 10.56
CA PRO A 195 -7.30 -15.92 9.32
C PRO A 195 -6.52 -16.90 8.44
N GLY A 196 -6.53 -18.19 8.80
CA GLY A 196 -5.74 -19.23 8.17
C GLY A 196 -6.12 -19.58 6.74
N ALA A 197 -7.35 -19.26 6.30
CA ALA A 197 -7.76 -19.41 4.91
C ALA A 197 -7.09 -18.40 3.97
N ASP A 198 -6.67 -17.25 4.51
CA ASP A 198 -5.90 -16.26 3.78
C ASP A 198 -4.43 -16.65 3.77
N GLY A 199 -4.01 -17.45 2.81
CA GLY A 199 -2.70 -18.10 2.77
C GLY A 199 -1.50 -17.17 2.98
N TRP A 200 -1.60 -15.88 2.58
CA TRP A 200 -0.55 -14.87 2.79
C TRP A 200 -0.40 -14.46 4.28
N GLN A 201 -1.44 -14.61 5.10
CA GLN A 201 -1.41 -14.25 6.51
C GLN A 201 -0.46 -15.13 7.33
N HIS A 202 -0.25 -16.37 6.93
CA HIS A 202 0.60 -17.33 7.65
C HIS A 202 2.05 -16.86 7.78
N GLN A 203 2.53 -16.08 6.80
CA GLN A 203 3.90 -15.57 6.83
C GLN A 203 4.10 -14.41 7.81
N LEU A 204 3.03 -13.69 8.17
CA LEU A 204 3.15 -12.46 8.93
C LEU A 204 3.76 -12.72 10.32
N ALA A 205 3.20 -13.66 11.07
CA ALA A 205 3.71 -14.05 12.37
C ALA A 205 5.16 -14.56 12.36
N PHE A 206 5.70 -14.88 11.19
CA PHE A 206 7.06 -15.37 11.05
C PHE A 206 8.02 -14.28 10.53
N PHE A 207 7.58 -13.44 9.59
CA PHE A 207 8.46 -12.48 8.92
C PHE A 207 8.38 -11.07 9.49
N GLN A 208 7.33 -10.68 10.22
CA GLN A 208 7.25 -9.33 10.80
C GLN A 208 8.28 -9.09 11.91
N ILE A 209 8.77 -10.15 12.53
CA ILE A 209 9.82 -10.13 13.55
C ILE A 209 11.23 -10.36 12.96
N GLY A 210 11.43 -10.03 11.71
CA GLY A 210 12.69 -10.28 10.98
C GLY A 210 13.95 -9.77 11.68
N GLY A 211 13.86 -8.67 12.43
CA GLY A 211 14.96 -8.13 13.23
C GLY A 211 15.51 -9.12 14.25
N VAL A 212 14.66 -9.98 14.82
CA VAL A 212 15.07 -11.03 15.78
C VAL A 212 16.03 -12.03 15.14
N TYR A 213 15.76 -12.41 13.89
CA TYR A 213 16.60 -13.40 13.18
C TYR A 213 17.95 -12.82 12.81
N GLU A 214 17.95 -11.58 12.31
CA GLU A 214 19.20 -10.89 11.95
C GLU A 214 20.04 -10.58 13.19
N GLU A 215 19.44 -10.23 14.32
CA GLU A 215 20.16 -10.03 15.60
C GLU A 215 20.79 -11.34 16.10
N ALA A 216 20.05 -12.46 16.00
CA ALA A 216 20.53 -13.77 16.42
C ALA A 216 21.61 -14.32 15.47
N THR A 217 21.54 -14.00 14.19
CA THR A 217 22.45 -14.46 13.15
C THR A 217 22.78 -13.31 12.20
N PRO A 218 23.73 -12.42 12.53
CA PRO A 218 24.07 -11.27 11.69
C PRO A 218 24.52 -11.69 10.28
N GLY A 219 23.93 -11.06 9.25
CA GLY A 219 24.15 -11.38 7.83
C GLY A 219 23.29 -12.50 7.29
N LEU A 220 22.31 -13.00 8.08
CA LEU A 220 21.45 -14.12 7.69
C LEU A 220 20.70 -13.85 6.38
N TYR A 221 20.14 -12.65 6.21
CA TYR A 221 19.36 -12.35 5.01
C TYR A 221 20.21 -12.31 3.74
N ASP A 222 21.47 -11.83 3.83
CA ASP A 222 22.41 -11.90 2.71
C ASP A 222 22.72 -13.35 2.36
N GLU A 223 22.96 -14.20 3.36
CA GLU A 223 23.24 -15.61 3.14
C GLU A 223 22.02 -16.36 2.56
N LEU A 224 20.80 -16.05 2.98
CA LEU A 224 19.58 -16.60 2.42
C LEU A 224 19.39 -16.18 0.96
N ASN A 225 19.60 -14.90 0.64
CA ASN A 225 19.50 -14.37 -0.73
C ASN A 225 20.55 -14.96 -1.66
N GLU A 226 21.73 -15.27 -1.14
CA GLU A 226 22.82 -15.91 -1.88
C GLU A 226 22.71 -17.47 -1.92
N ASN A 227 21.64 -18.05 -1.36
CA ASN A 227 21.45 -19.50 -1.19
C ASN A 227 22.59 -20.20 -0.42
N LYS A 228 23.20 -19.51 0.55
CA LYS A 228 24.23 -20.04 1.45
C LYS A 228 23.68 -20.54 2.77
N ALA A 229 22.49 -20.11 3.15
CA ALA A 229 21.73 -20.54 4.31
C ALA A 229 20.32 -21.01 3.91
N THR A 230 19.66 -21.74 4.81
CA THR A 230 18.24 -22.12 4.67
C THR A 230 17.50 -21.75 5.94
N PHE A 231 16.16 -21.54 5.85
CA PHE A 231 15.32 -21.31 7.03
C PHE A 231 15.41 -22.45 8.04
N ALA A 232 15.50 -23.68 7.56
CA ALA A 232 15.53 -24.89 8.40
C ALA A 232 16.85 -25.04 9.19
N ASP A 233 17.92 -24.39 8.78
CA ASP A 233 19.20 -24.44 9.48
C ASP A 233 19.38 -23.33 10.52
N ASN A 234 18.43 -22.36 10.57
CA ASN A 234 18.49 -21.26 11.53
C ASN A 234 17.72 -21.61 12.80
N GLU A 235 18.46 -21.70 13.93
CA GLU A 235 17.89 -22.11 15.22
C GLU A 235 16.76 -21.16 15.72
N LYS A 236 16.92 -19.84 15.52
CA LYS A 236 15.93 -18.83 15.96
C LYS A 236 14.66 -18.91 15.12
N MET A 237 14.77 -19.12 13.81
CA MET A 237 13.62 -19.33 12.95
C MET A 237 12.86 -20.61 13.30
N LEU A 238 13.58 -21.69 13.64
CA LEU A 238 12.94 -22.94 14.11
C LEU A 238 12.28 -22.76 15.48
N GLU A 239 12.87 -21.98 16.39
CA GLU A 239 12.28 -21.63 17.69
C GLU A 239 10.92 -20.94 17.47
N VAL A 240 10.88 -19.85 16.70
CA VAL A 240 9.65 -19.10 16.41
C VAL A 240 8.59 -19.96 15.72
N LEU A 241 8.99 -20.80 14.78
CA LEU A 241 8.05 -21.71 14.12
C LEU A 241 7.46 -22.72 15.11
N ASN A 242 8.24 -23.19 16.08
CA ASN A 242 7.75 -24.08 17.13
C ASN A 242 6.82 -23.34 18.10
N GLU A 243 7.12 -22.10 18.47
CA GLU A 243 6.26 -21.25 19.30
C GLU A 243 4.89 -21.04 18.63
N PHE A 244 4.87 -20.67 17.33
CA PHE A 244 3.64 -20.55 16.57
C PHE A 244 2.86 -21.87 16.53
N LYS A 245 3.56 -22.99 16.31
CA LYS A 245 2.94 -24.30 16.34
C LYS A 245 2.35 -24.64 17.71
N GLU A 246 3.03 -24.32 18.81
CA GLU A 246 2.51 -24.53 20.16
C GLU A 246 1.23 -23.75 20.43
N LEU A 247 1.14 -22.48 19.98
CA LEU A 247 -0.08 -21.67 20.07
C LEU A 247 -1.24 -22.29 19.29
N SER A 248 -0.95 -22.79 18.09
CA SER A 248 -1.92 -23.52 17.27
C SER A 248 -2.38 -24.82 17.92
N ASP A 249 -1.46 -25.66 18.38
CA ASP A 249 -1.75 -26.95 19.04
C ASP A 249 -2.55 -26.76 20.33
N ALA A 250 -2.35 -25.65 21.05
CA ALA A 250 -3.13 -25.27 22.23
C ALA A 250 -4.54 -24.75 21.92
N GLY A 251 -4.86 -24.53 20.62
CA GLY A 251 -6.16 -24.03 20.17
C GLY A 251 -6.34 -22.51 20.37
N TYR A 252 -5.26 -21.74 20.54
CA TYR A 252 -5.33 -20.30 20.80
C TYR A 252 -5.75 -19.47 19.59
N PHE A 253 -5.77 -20.07 18.39
CA PHE A 253 -6.27 -19.44 17.16
C PHE A 253 -7.75 -19.70 16.89
N GLY A 254 -8.45 -20.45 17.78
CA GLY A 254 -9.82 -20.91 17.58
C GLY A 254 -9.90 -22.27 16.88
N GLU A 255 -11.07 -22.93 16.97
CA GLU A 255 -11.22 -24.34 16.51
C GLU A 255 -11.06 -24.50 14.99
N ASP A 256 -11.58 -23.55 14.19
CA ASP A 256 -11.64 -23.61 12.73
C ASP A 256 -10.72 -22.59 12.05
N TRP A 257 -9.64 -22.16 12.69
CA TRP A 257 -8.80 -21.08 12.21
C TRP A 257 -8.25 -21.28 10.78
N ILE A 258 -7.98 -22.54 10.36
CA ILE A 258 -7.48 -22.87 9.02
C ILE A 258 -8.51 -22.51 7.94
N GLY A 259 -9.81 -22.63 8.26
CA GLY A 259 -10.92 -22.30 7.36
C GLY A 259 -11.47 -20.89 7.50
N THR A 260 -10.96 -20.11 8.45
CA THR A 260 -11.42 -18.75 8.73
C THR A 260 -10.62 -17.74 7.88
N ASP A 261 -11.31 -16.82 7.24
CA ASP A 261 -10.70 -15.71 6.51
C ASP A 261 -10.83 -14.38 7.27
N SER A 262 -10.21 -13.32 6.75
CA SER A 262 -10.20 -12.00 7.40
C SER A 262 -11.48 -11.19 7.21
N THR A 263 -12.42 -11.63 6.40
CA THR A 263 -13.62 -10.82 6.04
C THR A 263 -14.52 -10.50 7.22
N ASN A 264 -14.53 -11.35 8.25
CA ASN A 264 -15.34 -11.15 9.46
C ASN A 264 -14.53 -10.65 10.67
N MET A 265 -13.25 -10.34 10.51
CA MET A 265 -12.34 -10.04 11.63
C MET A 265 -12.82 -8.83 12.45
N SER A 266 -13.31 -7.75 11.81
CA SER A 266 -13.84 -6.58 12.50
C SER A 266 -15.02 -6.93 13.41
N ASN A 267 -15.96 -7.77 12.94
CA ASN A 267 -17.11 -8.19 13.73
C ASN A 267 -16.71 -9.08 14.91
N GLU A 268 -15.74 -9.99 14.71
CA GLU A 268 -15.25 -10.85 15.80
C GLU A 268 -14.64 -10.02 16.95
N PHE A 269 -13.96 -8.90 16.62
CA PHE A 269 -13.48 -7.94 17.60
C PHE A 269 -14.61 -7.13 18.24
N GLY A 270 -15.54 -6.60 17.45
CA GLY A 270 -16.67 -5.81 17.91
C GLY A 270 -17.63 -6.60 18.82
N ASP A 271 -17.81 -7.87 18.54
CA ASP A 271 -18.63 -8.80 19.32
C ASP A 271 -17.86 -9.40 20.53
N ARG A 272 -16.58 -9.04 20.70
CA ARG A 272 -15.68 -9.55 21.76
C ARG A 272 -15.47 -11.07 21.71
N ASN A 273 -15.58 -11.69 20.54
CA ASN A 273 -15.32 -13.12 20.34
C ASN A 273 -13.83 -13.45 20.27
N CYS A 274 -12.99 -12.44 19.96
CA CYS A 274 -11.54 -12.56 20.00
C CYS A 274 -10.90 -11.36 20.70
N ALA A 275 -9.71 -11.57 21.24
CA ALA A 275 -9.02 -10.57 22.06
C ALA A 275 -7.89 -9.85 21.32
N MET A 276 -7.17 -10.55 20.42
CA MET A 276 -5.98 -10.05 19.73
C MET A 276 -5.93 -10.54 18.30
N ALA A 277 -5.28 -9.80 17.41
CA ALA A 277 -4.91 -10.23 16.05
C ALA A 277 -3.65 -9.52 15.60
N LEU A 278 -2.87 -10.17 14.72
CA LEU A 278 -1.80 -9.53 13.98
C LEU A 278 -2.42 -8.80 12.78
N ALA A 279 -2.42 -7.47 12.82
CA ALA A 279 -3.11 -6.65 11.84
C ALA A 279 -2.35 -5.35 11.58
N ASN A 280 -2.69 -4.69 10.49
CA ASN A 280 -2.27 -3.32 10.25
C ASN A 280 -2.86 -2.41 11.33
N SER A 281 -2.12 -1.40 11.76
CA SER A 281 -2.58 -0.48 12.83
C SER A 281 -3.91 0.22 12.50
N SER A 282 -4.16 0.50 11.22
CA SER A 282 -5.42 1.07 10.74
C SER A 282 -6.64 0.17 10.97
N PHE A 283 -6.46 -1.11 11.29
CA PHE A 283 -7.53 -2.04 11.60
C PHE A 283 -8.38 -1.57 12.80
N ILE A 284 -7.81 -0.81 13.73
CA ILE A 284 -8.57 -0.19 14.83
C ILE A 284 -9.68 0.71 14.28
N LYS A 285 -9.36 1.57 13.30
CA LYS A 285 -10.36 2.43 12.63
C LYS A 285 -11.43 1.58 11.97
N GLN A 286 -11.03 0.53 11.25
CA GLN A 286 -11.96 -0.37 10.57
C GLN A 286 -12.92 -1.06 11.55
N ILE A 287 -12.44 -1.59 12.69
CA ILE A 287 -13.31 -2.18 13.72
C ILE A 287 -14.38 -1.18 14.18
N GLN A 288 -13.96 0.06 14.47
CA GLN A 288 -14.87 1.10 14.95
C GLN A 288 -15.92 1.49 13.91
N GLU A 289 -15.54 1.60 12.64
CA GLU A 289 -16.43 1.95 11.53
C GLU A 289 -17.40 0.82 11.22
N ASP A 290 -16.95 -0.42 11.16
CA ASP A 290 -17.78 -1.58 10.78
C ASP A 290 -18.80 -1.95 11.86
N THR A 291 -18.42 -1.83 13.15
CA THR A 291 -19.20 -2.37 14.26
C THR A 291 -19.87 -1.32 15.13
N GLY A 292 -19.38 -0.07 15.09
CA GLY A 292 -19.82 1.00 16.00
C GLY A 292 -19.52 0.72 17.47
N THR A 293 -18.61 -0.19 17.79
CA THR A 293 -18.21 -0.49 19.17
C THR A 293 -17.64 0.71 19.87
N SER A 294 -17.85 0.79 21.19
CA SER A 294 -17.24 1.80 22.07
C SER A 294 -15.99 1.29 22.78
N ASP A 295 -15.56 0.06 22.50
CA ASP A 295 -14.36 -0.49 23.08
C ASP A 295 -13.12 0.29 22.64
N GLU A 296 -12.16 0.43 23.53
CA GLU A 296 -10.85 0.94 23.23
C GLU A 296 -9.93 -0.18 22.80
N PHE A 297 -9.05 0.11 21.86
CA PHE A 297 -8.06 -0.81 21.34
C PHE A 297 -6.66 -0.31 21.61
N GLY A 298 -5.68 -1.17 21.49
CA GLY A 298 -4.28 -0.81 21.61
C GLY A 298 -3.41 -1.71 20.75
N MET A 299 -2.12 -1.47 20.77
CA MET A 299 -1.13 -2.19 19.98
C MET A 299 0.07 -2.57 20.83
N PHE A 300 0.69 -3.71 20.49
CA PHE A 300 1.97 -4.12 21.04
C PHE A 300 2.79 -4.90 20.02
N LEU A 301 4.09 -5.04 20.26
CA LEU A 301 4.94 -5.84 19.39
C LEU A 301 4.59 -7.31 19.55
N GLU A 302 4.50 -8.04 18.44
CA GLU A 302 4.35 -9.50 18.46
C GLU A 302 5.51 -10.12 19.24
N PRO A 303 5.28 -10.86 20.34
CA PRO A 303 6.36 -11.30 21.22
C PRO A 303 6.94 -12.68 20.89
N LEU A 304 6.67 -13.24 19.70
CA LEU A 304 7.34 -14.46 19.27
C LEU A 304 8.86 -14.24 19.18
N GLY A 305 9.63 -15.23 19.63
CA GLY A 305 11.08 -15.12 19.69
C GLY A 305 11.59 -14.05 20.63
N ASP A 306 10.77 -13.59 21.60
CA ASP A 306 11.04 -12.45 22.50
C ASP A 306 11.36 -11.16 21.72
N ASN A 307 10.59 -10.88 20.69
CA ASN A 307 10.80 -9.77 19.77
C ASN A 307 10.73 -8.40 20.44
N THR A 308 11.71 -7.56 20.16
CA THR A 308 11.79 -6.15 20.56
C THR A 308 11.89 -5.18 19.39
N TRP A 309 11.80 -5.70 18.15
CA TRP A 309 11.94 -4.94 16.92
C TRP A 309 10.60 -4.49 16.40
N TYR A 310 10.51 -3.22 15.97
CA TYR A 310 9.34 -2.73 15.23
C TYR A 310 9.29 -3.38 13.85
N PRO A 311 8.11 -3.83 13.41
CA PRO A 311 7.94 -4.28 12.05
C PRO A 311 8.17 -3.10 11.10
N SER A 312 9.08 -3.27 10.16
CA SER A 312 9.38 -2.29 9.13
C SER A 312 9.52 -3.00 7.81
N SER A 313 8.82 -2.53 6.79
CA SER A 313 8.91 -3.07 5.45
C SER A 313 8.98 -1.94 4.44
N ASN A 314 9.92 -2.03 3.50
CA ASN A 314 9.93 -1.23 2.28
C ASN A 314 9.20 -1.93 1.13
N SER A 315 8.64 -3.12 1.37
CA SER A 315 7.81 -3.84 0.41
C SER A 315 6.40 -3.26 0.38
N GLY A 316 5.83 -3.16 -0.80
CA GLY A 316 4.44 -2.71 -0.98
C GLY A 316 4.00 -2.76 -2.43
N PRO A 317 2.68 -2.67 -2.68
CA PRO A 317 2.15 -2.54 -4.03
C PRO A 317 2.72 -1.30 -4.72
N THR A 318 3.28 -1.51 -5.89
CA THR A 318 4.06 -0.49 -6.63
C THR A 318 3.58 -0.45 -8.07
N MET A 319 3.33 0.74 -8.58
CA MET A 319 2.96 1.00 -9.97
C MET A 319 4.18 1.04 -10.87
N PHE A 320 4.07 0.43 -12.05
CA PHE A 320 5.05 0.46 -13.14
C PHE A 320 4.37 0.84 -14.45
N GLY A 321 5.01 1.68 -15.24
CA GLY A 321 4.58 1.95 -16.62
C GLY A 321 5.13 0.88 -17.56
N TYR A 322 4.27 0.31 -18.43
CA TYR A 322 4.70 -0.65 -19.43
C TYR A 322 5.37 0.06 -20.61
N LYS A 323 6.61 -0.33 -20.90
CA LYS A 323 7.42 0.31 -21.96
C LYS A 323 6.91 0.04 -23.37
N GLY A 324 6.14 -1.04 -23.58
CA GLY A 324 5.54 -1.39 -24.86
C GLY A 324 4.22 -0.67 -25.17
N THR A 325 3.77 0.24 -24.30
CA THR A 325 2.56 1.05 -24.50
C THR A 325 2.69 2.02 -25.68
N GLU A 326 1.57 2.32 -26.34
CA GLU A 326 1.47 3.43 -27.30
C GLU A 326 1.15 4.77 -26.60
N HIS A 327 0.87 4.76 -25.28
CA HIS A 327 0.42 5.89 -24.46
C HIS A 327 1.46 6.34 -23.43
N GLU A 328 2.76 6.27 -23.73
CA GLU A 328 3.84 6.55 -22.76
C GLU A 328 3.72 7.93 -22.10
N ASP A 329 3.35 8.97 -22.87
CA ASP A 329 3.21 10.32 -22.34
C ASP A 329 2.00 10.42 -21.38
N LEU A 330 0.89 9.74 -21.66
CA LEU A 330 -0.29 9.67 -20.79
C LEU A 330 0.03 8.90 -19.51
N VAL A 331 0.81 7.81 -19.60
CA VAL A 331 1.32 7.09 -18.41
C VAL A 331 2.14 8.02 -17.52
N LYS A 332 3.09 8.77 -18.08
CA LYS A 332 3.91 9.73 -17.33
C LYS A 332 3.07 10.81 -16.68
N GLU A 333 2.04 11.29 -17.37
CA GLU A 333 1.13 12.30 -16.84
C GLU A 333 0.27 11.73 -15.70
N PHE A 334 -0.17 10.48 -15.79
CA PHE A 334 -0.88 9.81 -14.68
C PHE A 334 0.00 9.73 -13.42
N PHE A 335 1.28 9.36 -13.57
CA PHE A 335 2.22 9.34 -12.43
C PHE A 335 2.45 10.73 -11.84
N ASN A 336 2.59 11.78 -12.66
CA ASN A 336 2.64 13.16 -12.21
C ASN A 336 1.38 13.55 -11.44
N PHE A 337 0.21 13.15 -11.94
CA PHE A 337 -1.09 13.52 -11.39
C PHE A 337 -1.34 12.86 -10.02
N VAL A 338 -1.13 11.56 -9.89
CA VAL A 338 -1.39 10.82 -8.64
C VAL A 338 -0.44 11.21 -7.52
N THR A 339 0.69 11.85 -7.83
CA THR A 339 1.68 12.33 -6.86
C THR A 339 1.52 13.78 -6.46
N THR A 340 0.49 14.48 -6.95
CA THR A 340 0.15 15.82 -6.46
C THR A 340 -0.38 15.74 -5.03
N THR A 341 -0.14 16.78 -4.22
CA THR A 341 -0.69 16.88 -2.84
C THR A 341 -2.20 16.63 -2.82
N GLU A 342 -2.94 17.16 -3.80
CA GLU A 342 -4.39 16.95 -3.92
C GLU A 342 -4.75 15.49 -4.11
N SER A 343 -4.09 14.78 -5.04
CA SER A 343 -4.35 13.35 -5.28
C SER A 343 -3.93 12.48 -4.08
N LEU A 344 -2.80 12.79 -3.46
CA LEU A 344 -2.35 12.07 -2.26
C LEU A 344 -3.33 12.25 -1.11
N GLN A 345 -3.90 13.46 -0.93
CA GLN A 345 -4.91 13.71 0.08
C GLN A 345 -6.21 12.96 -0.22
N GLU A 346 -6.68 12.97 -1.47
CA GLU A 346 -7.86 12.20 -1.90
C GLU A 346 -7.67 10.70 -1.62
N ILE A 347 -6.50 10.13 -1.95
CA ILE A 347 -6.19 8.71 -1.71
C ILE A 347 -6.20 8.41 -0.21
N LEU A 348 -5.67 9.30 0.62
CA LEU A 348 -5.65 9.13 2.06
C LEU A 348 -7.06 9.26 2.67
N ASP A 349 -7.80 10.30 2.28
CA ASP A 349 -9.14 10.61 2.82
C ASP A 349 -10.16 9.51 2.48
N ASN A 350 -10.04 8.92 1.30
CA ASN A 350 -10.94 7.87 0.82
C ASN A 350 -10.49 6.44 1.20
N SER A 351 -9.34 6.32 1.88
CA SER A 351 -8.84 5.00 2.26
C SER A 351 -9.46 4.49 3.56
N PRO A 352 -10.12 3.33 3.54
CA PRO A 352 -10.50 2.66 4.78
C PRO A 352 -9.29 2.09 5.52
N ALA A 353 -8.20 1.81 4.79
CA ALA A 353 -7.04 1.07 5.27
C ALA A 353 -5.82 1.94 5.61
N TYR A 354 -5.84 3.25 5.31
CA TYR A 354 -4.71 4.12 5.62
C TYR A 354 -5.12 5.20 6.60
N THR A 355 -4.26 5.44 7.57
CA THR A 355 -4.32 6.57 8.48
C THR A 355 -3.24 7.59 8.14
N ASN A 356 -2.31 7.20 7.31
CA ASN A 356 -1.20 8.03 6.85
C ASN A 356 -0.61 7.47 5.55
N LEU A 357 0.17 8.29 4.85
CA LEU A 357 0.99 7.89 3.71
C LEU A 357 2.46 8.17 4.00
N ASP A 358 3.32 7.21 3.62
CA ASP A 358 4.77 7.35 3.69
C ASP A 358 5.30 8.09 2.46
N VAL A 359 5.13 9.40 2.48
CA VAL A 359 5.51 10.30 1.39
C VAL A 359 6.17 11.57 1.93
N ASN A 360 7.07 12.16 1.13
CA ASN A 360 7.73 13.43 1.44
C ASN A 360 6.86 14.63 0.98
N ASP A 361 5.67 14.77 1.57
CA ASP A 361 4.80 15.92 1.36
C ASP A 361 4.32 16.46 2.71
N ASP A 362 4.93 17.57 3.15
CA ASP A 362 4.65 18.24 4.42
C ASP A 362 3.30 18.98 4.47
N LYS A 363 2.59 19.06 3.34
CA LYS A 363 1.25 19.65 3.24
C LYS A 363 0.14 18.63 3.43
N LEU A 364 0.47 17.35 3.37
CA LEU A 364 -0.50 16.28 3.53
C LEU A 364 -1.01 16.25 4.98
N GLU A 365 -2.32 16.25 5.15
CA GLU A 365 -2.97 16.12 6.44
C GLU A 365 -3.11 14.64 6.80
N GLN A 366 -2.17 14.12 7.57
CA GLN A 366 -2.15 12.73 8.03
C GLN A 366 -3.22 12.47 9.09
N HIS A 367 -3.85 11.27 9.07
CA HIS A 367 -4.95 10.88 9.95
C HIS A 367 -4.51 9.92 11.06
N TRP A 368 -3.31 10.10 11.61
CA TRP A 368 -2.76 9.24 12.66
C TRP A 368 -3.72 9.01 13.80
N LEU A 369 -3.96 7.74 14.14
CA LEU A 369 -4.72 7.37 15.32
C LEU A 369 -3.92 7.70 16.60
N PRO A 370 -4.60 8.06 17.71
CA PRO A 370 -3.94 8.22 19.01
C PRO A 370 -3.14 6.98 19.43
N GLU A 371 -3.67 5.80 19.14
CA GLU A 371 -3.08 4.49 19.44
C GLU A 371 -1.77 4.27 18.67
N GLU A 372 -1.71 4.68 17.40
CA GLU A 372 -0.48 4.63 16.60
C GLU A 372 0.58 5.56 17.17
N GLN A 373 0.18 6.78 17.56
CA GLN A 373 1.09 7.75 18.17
C GLN A 373 1.57 7.31 19.57
N GLU A 374 0.75 6.56 20.30
CA GLU A 374 1.16 5.98 21.60
C GLU A 374 2.15 4.84 21.39
N PHE A 375 1.89 3.96 20.43
CA PHE A 375 2.73 2.82 20.10
C PHE A 375 4.14 3.22 19.62
N LEU A 376 4.27 4.33 18.89
CA LEU A 376 5.53 4.82 18.33
C LEU A 376 6.38 5.63 19.31
N LYS A 377 5.96 5.81 20.58
CA LYS A 377 6.73 6.53 21.63
C LYS A 377 7.67 5.61 22.37
#